data_58969d96b295a69b0b19e5f9375cf445
#
_entry.id   58969d96b295a69b0b19e5f9375cf445
#
_cell.length_a   1.000
_cell.length_b   1.000
_cell.length_c   1.000
_cell.angle_alpha   90.00
_cell.angle_beta   90.00
_cell.angle_gamma   90.00
#
_symmetry.space_group_name_H-M   'P 1'
#
loop_
_entity.id
_entity.type
_entity.pdbx_description
1 polymer ?
#
loop_
_entity_poly.entity_id
_entity_poly.type
_entity_poly.pdbx_seq_one_letter_code
_entity_poly.pdbx_strand_id
1 'polypeptide(L)'
;MGRRHVVNRHVVNRHVVNRHVVNGHAVNDGSPGALALRMLPMGEHALLAETSSLEEVLTLHARLEASTPPGVIDIVPAARTVLVQLDPRVLTLTAARAWIESAASGEASRTPQHADVARDHELDISYDGPDIAEVAHLLDMSREGLISRHLAARWTVAFTGFAPGFGYLVSGDWHFDVPRRESPRTSVPAGSVGLAGQFSGAYPRQTPGGWQLIGTTTAPLFEPLATDPALLAPGDTVRFRAKGVRQ
;
A
#
# COMPACT_ATOMS: atom_id res chain seq x y z
N MET A 1 28.40 17.05 -23.60
CA MET A 1 27.87 15.68 -23.67
C MET A 1 27.86 15.12 -22.25
N GLY A 2 26.77 15.33 -21.52
CA GLY A 2 26.61 14.88 -20.13
C GLY A 2 25.58 13.76 -20.09
N ARG A 3 26.04 12.55 -19.82
CA ARG A 3 25.17 11.39 -19.61
C ARG A 3 24.52 11.51 -18.23
N ARG A 4 23.20 11.72 -18.17
CA ARG A 4 22.42 11.58 -16.95
C ARG A 4 22.29 10.10 -16.63
N HIS A 5 22.84 9.69 -15.48
CA HIS A 5 22.60 8.37 -14.92
C HIS A 5 21.16 8.32 -14.39
N VAL A 6 20.34 7.52 -15.05
CA VAL A 6 19.04 7.11 -14.52
C VAL A 6 19.32 6.06 -13.49
N VAL A 7 19.16 6.41 -12.21
CA VAL A 7 19.25 5.44 -11.10
C VAL A 7 17.98 4.62 -11.10
N ASN A 8 18.11 3.37 -11.51
CA ASN A 8 17.05 2.36 -11.50
C ASN A 8 16.73 2.02 -10.02
N ARG A 9 15.62 2.56 -9.48
CA ARG A 9 15.16 2.27 -8.12
C ARG A 9 14.63 0.83 -8.05
N HIS A 10 15.47 -0.11 -7.73
CA HIS A 10 15.07 -1.47 -7.40
C HIS A 10 14.54 -1.50 -5.97
N VAL A 11 13.23 -1.55 -5.82
CA VAL A 11 12.58 -1.85 -4.54
C VAL A 11 12.82 -3.32 -4.21
N VAL A 12 13.78 -3.58 -3.33
CA VAL A 12 14.01 -4.91 -2.76
C VAL A 12 13.15 -5.03 -1.51
N ASN A 13 11.93 -5.54 -1.66
CA ASN A 13 11.06 -5.83 -0.53
C ASN A 13 11.46 -7.18 0.08
N ARG A 14 12.35 -7.19 1.08
CA ARG A 14 12.63 -8.35 1.92
C ARG A 14 11.66 -8.37 3.10
N HIS A 15 10.99 -9.50 3.28
CA HIS A 15 10.12 -9.82 4.39
C HIS A 15 10.70 -9.34 5.74
N VAL A 16 10.03 -8.35 6.34
CA VAL A 16 10.24 -8.04 7.76
C VAL A 16 9.26 -8.90 8.54
N VAL A 17 9.73 -10.06 8.97
CA VAL A 17 9.01 -10.89 9.96
C VAL A 17 9.15 -10.24 11.32
N ASN A 18 8.03 -9.93 11.89
CA ASN A 18 7.80 -9.27 13.17
C ASN A 18 8.38 -10.11 14.34
N ARG A 19 9.47 -9.65 14.97
CA ARG A 19 9.85 -9.97 16.36
C ARG A 19 10.90 -8.97 16.84
N HIS A 20 10.48 -8.00 17.65
CA HIS A 20 11.07 -7.57 18.92
C HIS A 20 10.39 -6.28 19.39
N VAL A 21 9.63 -6.41 20.46
CA VAL A 21 9.03 -5.28 21.18
C VAL A 21 10.13 -4.65 22.04
N VAL A 22 10.49 -3.41 21.75
CA VAL A 22 11.25 -2.56 22.65
C VAL A 22 10.42 -1.31 22.89
N ASN A 23 10.26 -0.93 24.15
CA ASN A 23 9.40 0.14 24.65
C ASN A 23 9.62 1.47 23.91
N GLY A 24 8.66 1.85 23.06
CA GLY A 24 8.58 3.18 22.44
C GLY A 24 7.49 4.00 23.14
N HIS A 25 7.81 5.23 23.53
CA HIS A 25 6.85 6.17 24.09
C HIS A 25 5.99 6.74 22.97
N ALA A 26 4.66 6.73 23.16
CA ALA A 26 3.73 7.46 22.30
C ALA A 26 3.74 8.94 22.75
N VAL A 27 4.01 9.86 21.81
CA VAL A 27 3.89 11.30 22.05
C VAL A 27 2.56 11.75 21.45
N ASN A 28 1.64 12.18 22.29
CA ASN A 28 0.40 12.85 21.87
C ASN A 28 0.36 14.19 22.62
N ASP A 29 0.60 15.30 21.91
CA ASP A 29 0.63 16.65 22.50
C ASP A 29 -0.74 17.38 22.45
N GLY A 30 -1.78 16.73 21.90
CA GLY A 30 -3.14 17.25 21.91
C GLY A 30 -3.41 18.42 20.96
N SER A 31 -2.49 18.76 20.05
CA SER A 31 -2.72 19.81 19.03
C SER A 31 -3.70 19.33 17.95
N PRO A 32 -4.65 20.18 17.49
CA PRO A 32 -5.55 19.82 16.40
C PRO A 32 -4.75 19.51 15.13
N GLY A 33 -4.85 18.27 14.62
CA GLY A 33 -4.12 17.82 13.42
C GLY A 33 -2.80 17.11 13.68
N ALA A 34 -2.37 16.94 14.93
CA ALA A 34 -1.20 16.14 15.30
C ALA A 34 -1.53 14.65 15.21
N LEU A 35 -0.62 13.88 14.59
CA LEU A 35 -0.73 12.43 14.47
C LEU A 35 -0.03 11.75 15.65
N ALA A 36 -0.68 10.77 16.27
CA ALA A 36 -0.07 9.97 17.31
C ALA A 36 0.88 8.94 16.66
N LEU A 37 2.20 9.11 16.90
CA LEU A 37 3.22 8.24 16.31
C LEU A 37 3.92 7.40 17.36
N ARG A 38 4.22 6.15 17.00
CA ARG A 38 5.22 5.33 17.66
C ARG A 38 6.39 5.13 16.72
N MET A 39 7.57 5.62 17.10
CA MET A 39 8.78 5.56 16.29
C MET A 39 9.68 4.40 16.71
N LEU A 40 9.99 3.51 15.79
CA LEU A 40 10.84 2.34 15.99
C LEU A 40 12.08 2.45 15.10
N PRO A 41 13.29 2.24 15.65
CA PRO A 41 14.48 2.13 14.81
C PRO A 41 14.45 0.81 14.03
N MET A 42 14.82 0.87 12.76
CA MET A 42 14.97 -0.28 11.87
C MET A 42 16.44 -0.39 11.44
N GLY A 43 17.27 -0.91 12.36
CA GLY A 43 18.73 -0.88 12.22
C GLY A 43 19.28 0.55 12.33
N GLU A 44 20.40 0.81 11.66
CA GLU A 44 21.10 2.09 11.70
C GLU A 44 20.72 3.05 10.56
N HIS A 45 19.92 2.59 9.61
CA HIS A 45 19.63 3.27 8.35
C HIS A 45 18.15 3.54 8.10
N ALA A 46 17.27 3.27 9.07
CA ALA A 46 15.84 3.51 8.88
C ALA A 46 15.08 3.75 10.19
N LEU A 47 13.97 4.48 10.07
CA LEU A 47 12.95 4.66 11.12
C LEU A 47 11.60 4.15 10.58
N LEU A 48 10.88 3.44 11.44
CA LEU A 48 9.50 3.02 11.19
C LEU A 48 8.57 3.86 12.06
N ALA A 49 7.72 4.67 11.43
CA ALA A 49 6.67 5.41 12.10
C ALA A 49 5.38 4.59 12.04
N GLU A 50 4.87 4.14 13.19
CA GLU A 50 3.60 3.43 13.33
C GLU A 50 2.50 4.41 13.69
N THR A 51 1.35 4.32 13.01
CA THR A 51 0.15 5.13 13.20
C THR A 51 -1.05 4.27 13.60
N SER A 52 -2.18 4.91 13.96
CA SER A 52 -3.40 4.21 14.36
C SER A 52 -4.25 3.75 13.18
N SER A 53 -4.17 4.44 12.03
CA SER A 53 -5.01 4.19 10.85
C SER A 53 -4.26 4.37 9.54
N LEU A 54 -4.83 3.85 8.44
CA LEU A 54 -4.34 4.08 7.09
C LEU A 54 -4.43 5.56 6.70
N GLU A 55 -5.47 6.27 7.11
CA GLU A 55 -5.63 7.69 6.84
C GLU A 55 -4.46 8.50 7.42
N GLU A 56 -4.06 8.18 8.65
CA GLU A 56 -2.89 8.79 9.28
C GLU A 56 -1.59 8.44 8.54
N VAL A 57 -1.44 7.20 8.05
CA VAL A 57 -0.30 6.80 7.20
C VAL A 57 -0.22 7.68 5.96
N LEU A 58 -1.33 7.80 5.22
CA LEU A 58 -1.37 8.56 3.96
C LEU A 58 -1.12 10.05 4.21
N THR A 59 -1.68 10.59 5.31
CA THR A 59 -1.44 11.98 5.73
C THR A 59 0.03 12.21 6.08
N LEU A 60 0.62 11.33 6.88
CA LEU A 60 2.04 11.42 7.24
C LEU A 60 2.94 11.29 6.01
N HIS A 61 2.66 10.32 5.15
CA HIS A 61 3.42 10.09 3.91
C HIS A 61 3.43 11.35 3.03
N ALA A 62 2.26 11.95 2.77
CA ALA A 62 2.16 13.16 1.98
C ALA A 62 2.93 14.35 2.60
N ARG A 63 2.90 14.52 3.93
CA ARG A 63 3.66 15.57 4.63
C ARG A 63 5.17 15.34 4.56
N LEU A 64 5.62 14.09 4.66
CA LEU A 64 7.02 13.71 4.56
C LEU A 64 7.55 13.94 3.13
N GLU A 65 6.80 13.55 2.10
CA GLU A 65 7.17 13.81 0.71
C GLU A 65 7.28 15.31 0.40
N ALA A 66 6.35 16.12 0.92
CA ALA A 66 6.35 17.57 0.72
C ALA A 66 7.55 18.30 1.37
N SER A 67 8.20 17.67 2.36
CA SER A 67 9.27 18.29 3.15
C SER A 67 10.56 17.46 3.21
N THR A 68 10.76 16.52 2.27
CA THR A 68 11.87 15.57 2.26
C THR A 68 13.25 16.24 2.32
N PRO A 69 14.04 16.05 3.40
CA PRO A 69 15.39 16.64 3.50
C PRO A 69 16.42 15.79 2.74
N PRO A 70 17.60 16.37 2.41
CA PRO A 70 18.73 15.61 1.93
C PRO A 70 19.11 14.48 2.91
N GLY A 71 19.45 13.31 2.37
CA GLY A 71 19.79 12.12 3.16
C GLY A 71 18.64 11.14 3.35
N VAL A 72 17.41 11.48 3.00
CA VAL A 72 16.33 10.51 2.85
C VAL A 72 16.52 9.76 1.54
N ILE A 73 16.55 8.42 1.62
CA ILE A 73 16.72 7.54 0.47
C ILE A 73 15.35 7.12 -0.08
N ASP A 74 14.42 6.76 0.82
CA ASP A 74 13.09 6.28 0.43
C ASP A 74 12.08 6.47 1.57
N ILE A 75 10.79 6.64 1.21
CA ILE A 75 9.67 6.76 2.12
C ILE A 75 8.61 5.75 1.67
N VAL A 76 8.39 4.70 2.45
CA VAL A 76 7.55 3.56 2.06
C VAL A 76 6.33 3.47 2.97
N PRO A 77 5.12 3.81 2.48
CA PRO A 77 3.89 3.62 3.24
C PRO A 77 3.44 2.16 3.22
N ALA A 78 2.73 1.77 4.29
CA ALA A 78 2.06 0.49 4.42
C ALA A 78 0.71 0.67 5.13
N ALA A 79 0.04 -0.41 5.55
CA ALA A 79 -1.31 -0.33 6.13
C ALA A 79 -1.39 0.52 7.42
N ARG A 80 -0.34 0.53 8.24
CA ARG A 80 -0.29 1.24 9.54
C ARG A 80 1.09 1.84 9.85
N THR A 81 1.99 1.86 8.89
CA THR A 81 3.37 2.32 9.11
C THR A 81 3.90 3.08 7.92
N VAL A 82 4.82 4.00 8.17
CA VAL A 82 5.69 4.61 7.16
C VAL A 82 7.13 4.29 7.52
N LEU A 83 7.84 3.62 6.61
CA LEU A 83 9.28 3.37 6.74
C LEU A 83 10.03 4.50 6.03
N VAL A 84 10.97 5.12 6.74
CA VAL A 84 11.88 6.13 6.19
C VAL A 84 13.30 5.58 6.18
N GLN A 85 13.86 5.40 4.99
CA GLN A 85 15.25 4.96 4.80
C GLN A 85 16.18 6.17 4.65
N LEU A 86 17.36 6.09 5.26
CA LEU A 86 18.29 7.19 5.41
C LEU A 86 19.71 6.82 4.97
N ASP A 87 20.45 7.82 4.48
CA ASP A 87 21.92 7.80 4.50
C ASP A 87 22.40 8.49 5.79
N PRO A 88 22.87 7.72 6.80
CA PRO A 88 23.23 8.28 8.11
C PRO A 88 24.49 9.20 8.05
N ARG A 89 25.20 9.19 6.93
CA ARG A 89 26.33 10.12 6.70
C ARG A 89 25.84 11.53 6.37
N VAL A 90 24.59 11.67 5.89
CA VAL A 90 23.96 12.94 5.50
C VAL A 90 22.91 13.37 6.50
N LEU A 91 22.06 12.43 6.95
CA LEU A 91 20.97 12.69 7.90
C LEU A 91 21.02 11.68 9.07
N THR A 92 21.29 12.17 10.26
CA THR A 92 21.33 11.30 11.46
C THR A 92 19.93 10.80 11.83
N LEU A 93 19.84 9.63 12.48
CA LEU A 93 18.56 9.10 12.98
C LEU A 93 17.84 10.08 13.91
N THR A 94 18.59 10.85 14.72
CA THR A 94 18.01 11.87 15.61
C THR A 94 17.38 13.01 14.82
N ALA A 95 18.06 13.53 13.80
CA ALA A 95 17.52 14.60 12.95
C ALA A 95 16.33 14.11 12.11
N ALA A 96 16.39 12.89 11.60
CA ALA A 96 15.29 12.26 10.89
C ALA A 96 14.06 12.08 11.77
N ARG A 97 14.25 11.65 13.04
CA ARG A 97 13.16 11.54 14.01
C ARG A 97 12.48 12.90 14.25
N ALA A 98 13.26 13.94 14.51
CA ALA A 98 12.71 15.29 14.71
C ALA A 98 11.94 15.80 13.48
N TRP A 99 12.44 15.51 12.27
CA TRP A 99 11.74 15.86 11.05
C TRP A 99 10.40 15.10 10.89
N ILE A 100 10.36 13.78 11.17
CA ILE A 100 9.12 12.99 11.12
C ILE A 100 8.12 13.48 12.17
N GLU A 101 8.57 13.79 13.40
CA GLU A 101 7.74 14.35 14.48
C GLU A 101 7.17 15.73 14.09
N SER A 102 7.95 16.60 13.47
CA SER A 102 7.49 17.90 12.96
C SER A 102 6.46 17.73 11.83
N ALA A 103 6.66 16.78 10.91
CA ALA A 103 5.67 16.46 9.89
C ALA A 103 4.37 15.92 10.51
N ALA A 104 4.45 15.13 11.56
CA ALA A 104 3.30 14.58 12.27
C ALA A 104 2.50 15.65 13.03
N SER A 105 3.16 16.66 13.60
CA SER A 105 2.50 17.78 14.30
C SER A 105 1.72 18.70 13.36
N GLY A 106 1.95 18.61 12.06
CA GLY A 106 1.28 19.45 11.05
C GLY A 106 1.92 20.82 10.85
N GLU A 107 3.07 21.09 11.48
CA GLU A 107 3.83 22.33 11.31
C GLU A 107 4.42 22.49 9.91
N ALA A 108 4.61 21.39 9.19
CA ALA A 108 5.07 21.36 7.81
C ALA A 108 3.87 21.52 6.84
N SER A 109 3.28 22.71 6.78
CA SER A 109 2.24 23.04 5.81
C SER A 109 2.85 23.45 4.48
N ARG A 110 3.01 22.50 3.57
CA ARG A 110 3.17 22.79 2.14
C ARG A 110 2.25 21.85 1.35
N THR A 111 1.42 22.46 0.51
CA THR A 111 0.59 21.75 -0.47
C THR A 111 1.47 20.83 -1.32
N PRO A 112 1.09 19.57 -1.56
CA PRO A 112 1.82 18.66 -2.43
C PRO A 112 2.00 19.31 -3.81
N GLN A 113 3.23 19.49 -4.26
CA GLN A 113 3.53 20.19 -5.51
C GLN A 113 3.51 19.30 -6.76
N HIS A 114 3.30 18.00 -6.61
CA HIS A 114 3.17 17.04 -7.72
C HIS A 114 2.16 15.96 -7.35
N ALA A 115 0.87 16.30 -7.46
CA ALA A 115 -0.12 15.25 -7.72
C ALA A 115 -0.01 14.95 -9.22
N ASP A 116 0.62 13.85 -9.58
CA ASP A 116 0.40 13.25 -10.90
C ASP A 116 -1.12 13.11 -11.06
N VAL A 117 -1.63 13.44 -12.26
CA VAL A 117 -3.06 13.36 -12.52
C VAL A 117 -3.49 11.91 -12.30
N ALA A 118 -4.28 11.69 -11.25
CA ALA A 118 -4.81 10.36 -10.94
C ALA A 118 -5.53 9.80 -12.15
N ARG A 119 -5.21 8.55 -12.52
CA ARG A 119 -5.78 7.86 -13.68
C ARG A 119 -6.96 7.01 -13.23
N ASP A 120 -7.95 6.87 -14.12
CA ASP A 120 -9.06 5.92 -13.94
C ASP A 120 -8.77 4.63 -14.70
N HIS A 121 -8.81 3.49 -14.02
CA HIS A 121 -8.59 2.17 -14.61
C HIS A 121 -9.84 1.31 -14.54
N GLU A 122 -10.11 0.56 -15.60
CA GLU A 122 -11.06 -0.55 -15.58
C GLU A 122 -10.30 -1.87 -15.65
N LEU A 123 -10.52 -2.76 -14.68
CA LEU A 123 -9.94 -4.09 -14.65
C LEU A 123 -11.02 -5.15 -14.86
N ASP A 124 -10.93 -5.87 -15.97
CA ASP A 124 -11.78 -7.05 -16.19
C ASP A 124 -11.43 -8.14 -15.15
N ILE A 125 -12.44 -8.70 -14.50
CA ILE A 125 -12.31 -9.77 -13.53
C ILE A 125 -13.25 -10.94 -13.84
N SER A 126 -12.73 -12.16 -13.76
CA SER A 126 -13.52 -13.39 -13.63
C SER A 126 -13.59 -13.77 -12.14
N TYR A 127 -14.80 -13.95 -11.61
CA TYR A 127 -14.99 -14.34 -10.20
C TYR A 127 -14.90 -15.86 -10.03
N ASP A 128 -13.74 -16.42 -10.32
CA ASP A 128 -13.39 -17.84 -10.31
C ASP A 128 -12.42 -18.22 -9.18
N GLY A 129 -12.21 -17.30 -8.24
CA GLY A 129 -11.27 -17.50 -7.15
C GLY A 129 -11.71 -18.62 -6.20
N PRO A 130 -10.75 -19.43 -5.70
CA PRO A 130 -11.03 -20.59 -4.87
C PRO A 130 -11.66 -20.24 -3.51
N ASP A 131 -11.51 -19.00 -3.04
CA ASP A 131 -11.96 -18.59 -1.70
C ASP A 131 -13.26 -17.78 -1.73
N ILE A 132 -13.85 -17.52 -2.91
CA ILE A 132 -15.01 -16.62 -3.04
C ILE A 132 -16.21 -17.05 -2.20
N ALA A 133 -16.46 -18.36 -2.10
CA ALA A 133 -17.56 -18.91 -1.29
C ALA A 133 -17.29 -18.76 0.22
N GLU A 134 -16.03 -18.98 0.64
CA GLU A 134 -15.61 -18.80 2.02
C GLU A 134 -15.70 -17.33 2.44
N VAL A 135 -15.21 -16.41 1.60
CA VAL A 135 -15.32 -14.96 1.86
C VAL A 135 -16.78 -14.52 1.97
N ALA A 136 -17.64 -14.98 1.07
CA ALA A 136 -19.07 -14.66 1.13
C ALA A 136 -19.68 -15.14 2.46
N HIS A 137 -19.35 -16.36 2.91
CA HIS A 137 -19.78 -16.88 4.20
C HIS A 137 -19.23 -16.08 5.39
N LEU A 138 -17.94 -15.73 5.38
CA LEU A 138 -17.29 -14.91 6.43
C LEU A 138 -17.94 -13.54 6.58
N LEU A 139 -18.46 -12.98 5.49
CA LEU A 139 -19.11 -11.68 5.46
C LEU A 139 -20.64 -11.73 5.57
N ASP A 140 -21.20 -12.92 5.86
CA ASP A 140 -22.64 -13.17 5.99
C ASP A 140 -23.45 -12.70 4.77
N MET A 141 -22.98 -13.05 3.57
CA MET A 141 -23.64 -12.70 2.30
C MET A 141 -23.59 -13.85 1.29
N SER A 142 -24.41 -13.76 0.23
CA SER A 142 -24.32 -14.69 -0.88
C SER A 142 -23.08 -14.38 -1.74
N ARG A 143 -22.64 -15.34 -2.55
CA ARG A 143 -21.59 -15.16 -3.54
C ARG A 143 -21.89 -13.99 -4.50
N GLU A 144 -23.14 -13.93 -4.98
CA GLU A 144 -23.64 -12.87 -5.86
C GLU A 144 -23.63 -11.51 -5.13
N GLY A 145 -23.97 -11.49 -3.85
CA GLY A 145 -23.89 -10.30 -3.00
C GLY A 145 -22.47 -9.77 -2.87
N LEU A 146 -21.50 -10.65 -2.62
CA LEU A 146 -20.07 -10.31 -2.57
C LEU A 146 -19.60 -9.72 -3.92
N ILE A 147 -19.91 -10.40 -5.02
CA ILE A 147 -19.56 -9.95 -6.37
C ILE A 147 -20.16 -8.57 -6.67
N SER A 148 -21.44 -8.39 -6.40
CA SER A 148 -22.12 -7.12 -6.62
C SER A 148 -21.50 -5.97 -5.83
N ARG A 149 -21.16 -6.19 -4.56
CA ARG A 149 -20.51 -5.16 -3.72
C ARG A 149 -19.09 -4.84 -4.17
N HIS A 150 -18.31 -5.86 -4.55
CA HIS A 150 -16.95 -5.65 -5.04
C HIS A 150 -16.94 -4.87 -6.37
N LEU A 151 -17.89 -5.17 -7.27
CA LEU A 151 -18.07 -4.44 -8.55
C LEU A 151 -18.59 -3.02 -8.36
N ALA A 152 -19.47 -2.79 -7.40
CA ALA A 152 -20.05 -1.47 -7.13
C ALA A 152 -19.04 -0.52 -6.47
N ALA A 153 -18.05 -1.04 -5.76
CA ALA A 153 -17.07 -0.24 -5.05
C ALA A 153 -16.15 0.50 -6.04
N ARG A 154 -15.93 1.80 -5.77
CA ARG A 154 -14.88 2.57 -6.43
C ARG A 154 -13.61 2.48 -5.59
N TRP A 155 -12.64 1.78 -6.12
CA TRP A 155 -11.38 1.54 -5.45
C TRP A 155 -10.37 2.66 -5.76
N THR A 156 -9.53 2.98 -4.78
CA THR A 156 -8.41 3.90 -4.94
C THR A 156 -7.13 3.17 -4.52
N VAL A 157 -6.06 3.33 -5.26
CA VAL A 157 -4.74 2.82 -4.89
C VAL A 157 -4.21 3.64 -3.73
N ALA A 158 -4.26 3.09 -2.52
CA ALA A 158 -3.76 3.75 -1.32
C ALA A 158 -2.23 3.85 -1.33
N PHE A 159 -1.58 2.77 -1.66
CA PHE A 159 -0.12 2.67 -1.80
C PHE A 159 0.25 1.43 -2.63
N THR A 160 1.50 1.37 -3.06
CA THR A 160 2.07 0.20 -3.73
C THR A 160 3.10 -0.47 -2.83
N GLY A 161 3.26 -1.81 -2.94
CA GLY A 161 4.21 -2.54 -2.11
C GLY A 161 4.12 -4.04 -2.35
N PHE A 162 4.76 -4.85 -1.51
CA PHE A 162 4.79 -6.31 -1.59
C PHE A 162 5.52 -6.85 -2.83
N ALA A 163 5.13 -6.43 -4.04
CA ALA A 163 5.78 -6.79 -5.30
C ALA A 163 5.67 -5.62 -6.29
N PRO A 164 6.59 -5.47 -7.26
CA PRO A 164 6.46 -4.49 -8.33
C PRO A 164 5.11 -4.62 -9.04
N GLY A 165 4.35 -3.51 -9.14
CA GLY A 165 3.03 -3.47 -9.74
C GLY A 165 1.87 -3.94 -8.85
N PHE A 166 2.12 -4.30 -7.56
CA PHE A 166 1.03 -4.64 -6.64
C PHE A 166 0.51 -3.37 -5.96
N GLY A 167 -0.74 -3.00 -6.24
CA GLY A 167 -1.47 -1.90 -5.61
C GLY A 167 -2.38 -2.40 -4.49
N TYR A 168 -2.34 -1.72 -3.34
CA TYR A 168 -3.29 -1.91 -2.25
C TYR A 168 -4.47 -0.98 -2.48
N LEU A 169 -5.62 -1.55 -2.83
CA LEU A 169 -6.83 -0.84 -3.18
C LEU A 169 -7.75 -0.71 -1.97
N VAL A 170 -8.24 0.49 -1.71
CA VAL A 170 -9.26 0.79 -0.68
C VAL A 170 -10.46 1.47 -1.30
N SER A 171 -11.60 1.39 -0.63
CA SER A 171 -12.82 2.08 -1.06
C SER A 171 -13.64 2.51 0.15
N GLY A 172 -14.17 3.74 0.10
CA GLY A 172 -15.15 4.22 1.07
C GLY A 172 -16.47 3.46 1.04
N ASP A 173 -16.75 2.72 -0.05
CA ASP A 173 -17.94 1.88 -0.22
C ASP A 173 -17.73 0.45 0.29
N TRP A 174 -16.48 0.09 0.69
CA TRP A 174 -16.10 -1.22 1.18
C TRP A 174 -15.77 -1.16 2.66
N HIS A 175 -16.73 -1.54 3.51
CA HIS A 175 -16.60 -1.47 4.97
C HIS A 175 -16.33 -2.84 5.62
N PHE A 176 -15.88 -3.82 4.85
CA PHE A 176 -15.63 -5.18 5.32
C PHE A 176 -14.16 -5.37 5.68
N ASP A 177 -13.92 -6.13 6.74
CA ASP A 177 -12.59 -6.59 7.16
C ASP A 177 -12.48 -8.09 6.89
N VAL A 178 -11.78 -8.44 5.81
CA VAL A 178 -11.65 -9.84 5.36
C VAL A 178 -10.40 -10.44 6.01
N PRO A 179 -10.52 -11.46 6.86
CA PRO A 179 -9.37 -12.08 7.49
C PRO A 179 -8.45 -12.73 6.44
N ARG A 180 -7.15 -12.62 6.65
CA ARG A 180 -6.19 -13.40 5.85
C ARG A 180 -6.36 -14.88 6.16
N ARG A 181 -5.93 -15.73 5.22
CA ARG A 181 -5.83 -17.17 5.46
C ARG A 181 -4.89 -17.45 6.63
N GLU A 182 -5.25 -18.41 7.47
CA GLU A 182 -4.39 -18.87 8.57
C GLU A 182 -3.04 -19.41 8.05
N SER A 183 -3.09 -20.15 6.95
CA SER A 183 -1.89 -20.66 6.26
C SER A 183 -1.75 -20.01 4.89
N PRO A 184 -0.72 -19.18 4.70
CA PRO A 184 -0.44 -18.58 3.38
C PRO A 184 -0.19 -19.65 2.32
N ARG A 185 -0.64 -19.39 1.09
CA ARG A 185 -0.26 -20.22 -0.06
C ARG A 185 1.20 -20.03 -0.39
N THR A 186 1.89 -21.11 -0.72
CA THR A 186 3.28 -21.08 -1.20
C THR A 186 3.36 -20.44 -2.59
N SER A 187 2.27 -20.49 -3.36
CA SER A 187 2.16 -19.93 -4.69
C SER A 187 0.75 -19.42 -4.97
N VAL A 188 0.64 -18.13 -5.26
CA VAL A 188 -0.55 -17.44 -5.80
C VAL A 188 -0.25 -17.10 -7.24
N PRO A 189 -1.07 -17.52 -8.23
CA PRO A 189 -0.84 -17.22 -9.64
C PRO A 189 -0.87 -15.71 -9.93
N ALA A 190 -0.13 -15.29 -10.98
CA ALA A 190 -0.28 -13.95 -11.54
C ALA A 190 -1.73 -13.71 -12.00
N GLY A 191 -2.20 -12.48 -11.87
CA GLY A 191 -3.58 -12.10 -12.19
C GLY A 191 -4.60 -12.45 -11.12
N SER A 192 -4.24 -13.20 -10.05
CA SER A 192 -5.18 -13.44 -8.95
C SER A 192 -5.64 -12.14 -8.30
N VAL A 193 -6.94 -11.97 -8.12
CA VAL A 193 -7.53 -10.84 -7.38
C VAL A 193 -7.94 -11.35 -5.99
N GLY A 194 -7.52 -10.63 -4.95
CA GLY A 194 -7.73 -11.05 -3.58
C GLY A 194 -8.20 -9.93 -2.66
N LEU A 195 -8.72 -10.36 -1.50
CA LEU A 195 -9.15 -9.51 -0.39
C LEU A 195 -8.37 -9.84 0.87
N ALA A 196 -7.99 -8.83 1.65
CA ALA A 196 -7.45 -8.99 3.00
C ALA A 196 -7.58 -7.69 3.79
N GLY A 197 -8.10 -7.76 5.02
CA GLY A 197 -8.48 -6.57 5.77
C GLY A 197 -9.50 -5.76 4.97
N GLN A 198 -9.30 -4.48 4.92
CA GLN A 198 -10.10 -3.55 4.10
C GLN A 198 -9.63 -3.45 2.64
N PHE A 199 -8.61 -4.21 2.24
CA PHE A 199 -7.96 -4.07 0.94
C PHE A 199 -8.48 -5.06 -0.09
N SER A 200 -8.55 -4.61 -1.35
CA SER A 200 -8.51 -5.43 -2.55
C SER A 200 -7.15 -5.25 -3.24
N GLY A 201 -6.78 -6.19 -4.11
CA GLY A 201 -5.56 -6.10 -4.90
C GLY A 201 -5.42 -7.24 -5.89
N ALA A 202 -4.60 -7.01 -6.93
CA ALA A 202 -4.33 -8.00 -7.96
C ALA A 202 -2.83 -8.34 -8.00
N TYR A 203 -2.50 -9.62 -8.06
CA TYR A 203 -1.12 -10.11 -8.04
C TYR A 203 -0.47 -9.95 -9.42
N PRO A 204 0.58 -9.12 -9.57
CA PRO A 204 1.23 -8.88 -10.87
C PRO A 204 2.06 -10.06 -11.37
N ARG A 205 2.48 -10.92 -10.46
CA ARG A 205 3.29 -12.11 -10.74
C ARG A 205 2.99 -13.22 -9.75
N GLN A 206 3.45 -14.43 -10.05
CA GLN A 206 3.37 -15.53 -9.10
C GLN A 206 4.24 -15.27 -7.86
N THR A 207 3.62 -15.35 -6.66
CA THR A 207 4.27 -15.10 -5.36
C THR A 207 3.59 -15.93 -4.27
N PRO A 208 4.23 -16.20 -3.14
CA PRO A 208 3.52 -16.64 -1.93
C PRO A 208 2.53 -15.55 -1.47
N GLY A 209 1.41 -15.94 -0.85
CA GLY A 209 0.44 -14.98 -0.34
C GLY A 209 -0.66 -15.58 0.52
N GLY A 210 -1.16 -14.77 1.47
CA GLY A 210 -2.21 -15.18 2.41
C GLY A 210 -3.55 -14.46 2.21
N TRP A 211 -3.77 -13.78 1.08
CA TRP A 211 -5.04 -13.14 0.78
C TRP A 211 -6.08 -14.16 0.33
N GLN A 212 -7.34 -13.86 0.58
CA GLN A 212 -8.48 -14.63 0.08
C GLN A 212 -8.70 -14.32 -1.39
N LEU A 213 -8.54 -15.31 -2.26
CA LEU A 213 -8.63 -15.15 -3.70
C LEU A 213 -10.09 -15.25 -4.16
N ILE A 214 -10.61 -14.16 -4.73
CA ILE A 214 -12.01 -14.06 -5.19
C ILE A 214 -12.16 -14.16 -6.71
N GLY A 215 -11.07 -13.98 -7.47
CA GLY A 215 -11.14 -14.01 -8.92
C GLY A 215 -9.79 -13.86 -9.59
N THR A 216 -9.84 -13.70 -10.93
CA THR A 216 -8.65 -13.50 -11.76
C THR A 216 -8.84 -12.37 -12.76
N THR A 217 -7.75 -11.65 -13.07
CA THR A 217 -7.68 -10.64 -14.13
C THR A 217 -6.55 -10.97 -15.11
N THR A 218 -6.70 -10.51 -16.35
CA THR A 218 -5.65 -10.59 -17.38
C THR A 218 -4.96 -9.25 -17.61
N ALA A 219 -5.23 -8.24 -16.78
CA ALA A 219 -4.59 -6.93 -16.91
C ALA A 219 -3.08 -7.04 -16.74
N PRO A 220 -2.28 -6.34 -17.56
CA PRO A 220 -0.81 -6.31 -17.45
C PRO A 220 -0.42 -5.36 -16.31
N LEU A 221 -0.48 -5.86 -15.06
CA LEU A 221 -0.26 -5.04 -13.86
C LEU A 221 1.17 -4.52 -13.74
N PHE A 222 2.14 -5.21 -14.36
CA PHE A 222 3.55 -4.80 -14.37
C PHE A 222 4.28 -5.30 -15.60
N GLU A 223 4.83 -4.37 -16.39
CA GLU A 223 5.60 -4.62 -17.60
C GLU A 223 7.02 -4.01 -17.47
N PRO A 224 8.04 -4.79 -17.10
CA PRO A 224 9.37 -4.26 -16.75
C PRO A 224 10.06 -3.46 -17.85
N LEU A 225 9.68 -3.66 -19.11
CA LEU A 225 10.28 -3.01 -20.28
C LEU A 225 9.49 -1.79 -20.76
N ALA A 226 8.32 -1.50 -20.17
CA ALA A 226 7.55 -0.32 -20.49
C ALA A 226 8.19 0.94 -19.89
N THR A 227 7.89 2.09 -20.49
CA THR A 227 8.34 3.41 -19.97
C THR A 227 7.76 3.68 -18.58
N ASP A 228 6.49 3.29 -18.36
CA ASP A 228 5.79 3.29 -17.08
C ASP A 228 5.46 1.82 -16.77
N PRO A 229 6.30 1.12 -16.00
CA PRO A 229 6.21 -0.33 -15.86
C PRO A 229 5.04 -0.79 -14.99
N ALA A 230 4.54 0.03 -14.07
CA ALA A 230 3.42 -0.30 -13.20
C ALA A 230 2.12 0.29 -13.76
N LEU A 231 1.11 -0.57 -13.93
CA LEU A 231 -0.21 -0.11 -14.38
C LEU A 231 -0.84 0.85 -13.36
N LEU A 232 -0.69 0.56 -12.07
CA LEU A 232 -1.33 1.28 -10.97
C LEU A 232 -0.32 2.10 -10.20
N ALA A 233 -0.65 3.37 -9.94
CA ALA A 233 0.10 4.28 -9.08
C ALA A 233 -0.76 4.75 -7.89
N PRO A 234 -0.16 5.16 -6.75
CA PRO A 234 -0.89 5.72 -5.63
C PRO A 234 -1.78 6.89 -6.06
N GLY A 235 -3.04 6.91 -5.60
CA GLY A 235 -4.05 7.89 -5.98
C GLY A 235 -4.88 7.51 -7.21
N ASP A 236 -4.44 6.59 -8.06
CA ASP A 236 -5.25 6.10 -9.18
C ASP A 236 -6.56 5.46 -8.70
N THR A 237 -7.61 5.56 -9.51
CA THR A 237 -8.88 4.87 -9.24
C THR A 237 -9.02 3.62 -10.09
N VAL A 238 -9.67 2.60 -9.52
CA VAL A 238 -9.89 1.31 -10.16
C VAL A 238 -11.35 0.92 -10.04
N ARG A 239 -11.94 0.49 -11.15
CA ARG A 239 -13.25 -0.19 -11.20
C ARG A 239 -13.06 -1.60 -11.75
N PHE A 240 -13.59 -2.57 -11.03
CA PHE A 240 -13.66 -3.93 -11.56
C PHE A 240 -14.89 -4.09 -12.44
N ARG A 241 -14.71 -4.77 -13.56
CA ARG A 241 -15.78 -5.13 -14.50
C ARG A 241 -15.83 -6.64 -14.65
N ALA A 242 -16.99 -7.26 -14.37
CA ALA A 242 -17.14 -8.69 -14.55
C ALA A 242 -16.94 -9.06 -16.04
N LYS A 243 -15.99 -9.96 -16.32
CA LYS A 243 -15.93 -10.61 -17.61
C LYS A 243 -17.24 -11.36 -17.82
N GLY A 244 -17.95 -11.05 -18.90
CA GLY A 244 -19.20 -11.74 -19.22
C GLY A 244 -18.99 -13.24 -19.26
N VAL A 245 -19.81 -13.97 -18.52
CA VAL A 245 -19.99 -15.41 -18.73
C VAL A 245 -20.50 -15.51 -20.17
N ARG A 246 -19.68 -15.98 -21.11
CA ARG A 246 -20.18 -16.42 -22.42
C ARG A 246 -21.19 -17.52 -22.11
N GLN A 247 -22.47 -17.19 -22.31
CA GLN A 247 -23.55 -18.18 -22.37
C GLN A 247 -23.27 -19.16 -23.52
#